data_c992e649a6fe4365f28451d55bafd9e2
#
_entry.id   c992e649a6fe4365f28451d55bafd9e2
#
_cell.length_a   1.000
_cell.length_b   1.000
_cell.length_c   1.000
_cell.angle_alpha   90.00
_cell.angle_beta   90.00
_cell.angle_gamma   90.00
#
_symmetry.space_group_name_H-M   'P 1'
#
loop_
_entity.id
_entity.type
_entity.pdbx_description
1 polymer ?
#
loop_
_entity_poly.entity_id
_entity_poly.type
_entity_poly.pdbx_seq_one_letter_code
_entity_poly.pdbx_strand_id
1 'polypeptide(L)'
;ITGIWYDHDYGVNDGGKEYPYKLESKKLMLDFLDVPRDAPVFNHEGAYQSYIFGPKGQKIKLLLVDSRYFRDALESSKMEGKRYEINQTGDILGEEQWAWLKKELTNSEADVHIIANGIQVISEEQGFEKWANFPLARKRLLDLLTETKPKNPIVLSGDRHIAEYSRIKTNALDLPEITSSGLTHTWGEYREEPNKHRIGKLIVSLNFGLLHIDWSKPAVTFEIRDQNNKTLLANDLW
;
A
#
# COMPACT_ATOMS: atom_id res chain seq x y z
N ILE A 1 -2.03 8.01 15.93
CA ILE A 1 -1.79 6.85 15.03
C ILE A 1 -2.82 6.89 13.94
N THR A 2 -2.44 6.58 12.71
CA THR A 2 -3.37 6.42 11.59
C THR A 2 -2.93 5.24 10.73
N GLY A 3 -3.83 4.67 9.94
CA GLY A 3 -3.54 3.53 9.10
C GLY A 3 -4.72 3.10 8.26
N ILE A 4 -4.48 2.09 7.44
CA ILE A 4 -5.49 1.38 6.67
C ILE A 4 -5.33 -0.12 6.95
N TRP A 5 -6.40 -0.84 6.94
CA TRP A 5 -6.45 -2.28 7.17
C TRP A 5 -5.78 -3.10 6.07
N TYR A 6 -5.36 -4.29 6.44
CA TYR A 6 -5.17 -5.41 5.54
C TYR A 6 -6.30 -6.45 5.79
N ASP A 7 -6.12 -7.75 5.50
CA ASP A 7 -7.23 -8.69 5.46
C ASP A 7 -7.79 -9.10 6.85
N HIS A 8 -6.91 -9.42 7.80
CA HIS A 8 -7.34 -9.85 9.13
C HIS A 8 -7.95 -8.71 9.96
N ASP A 9 -7.45 -7.47 9.82
CA ASP A 9 -8.07 -6.29 10.42
C ASP A 9 -9.42 -5.98 9.77
N TYR A 10 -9.57 -6.27 8.48
CA TYR A 10 -10.82 -6.17 7.76
C TYR A 10 -11.84 -7.23 8.20
N GLY A 11 -11.36 -8.45 8.58
CA GLY A 11 -12.17 -9.46 9.23
C GLY A 11 -12.01 -10.89 8.74
N VAL A 12 -11.49 -11.13 7.55
CA VAL A 12 -11.29 -12.48 7.00
C VAL A 12 -10.12 -12.50 6.03
N ASN A 13 -9.34 -13.59 6.09
CA ASN A 13 -8.20 -13.80 5.21
C ASN A 13 -8.55 -13.57 3.74
N ASP A 14 -7.78 -12.72 3.06
CA ASP A 14 -7.96 -12.33 1.67
C ASP A 14 -9.39 -11.82 1.31
N GLY A 15 -10.13 -11.28 2.29
CA GLY A 15 -11.49 -10.78 2.09
C GLY A 15 -11.55 -9.54 1.22
N GLY A 16 -12.62 -9.41 0.43
CA GLY A 16 -12.93 -8.30 -0.44
C GLY A 16 -14.36 -7.79 -0.27
N LYS A 17 -14.97 -7.28 -1.33
CA LYS A 17 -16.33 -6.69 -1.28
C LYS A 17 -17.42 -7.67 -0.86
N GLU A 18 -17.17 -8.97 -0.97
CA GLU A 18 -18.07 -10.05 -0.58
C GLU A 18 -18.18 -10.23 0.94
N TYR A 19 -17.28 -9.65 1.74
CA TYR A 19 -17.31 -9.80 3.19
C TYR A 19 -18.52 -9.07 3.79
N PRO A 20 -19.44 -9.81 4.47
CA PRO A 20 -20.72 -9.24 4.86
C PRO A 20 -20.65 -8.23 6.01
N TYR A 21 -19.60 -8.28 6.84
CA TYR A 21 -19.46 -7.41 8.02
C TYR A 21 -18.52 -6.22 7.79
N LYS A 22 -18.28 -5.86 6.53
CA LYS A 22 -17.34 -4.77 6.17
C LYS A 22 -17.68 -3.40 6.75
N LEU A 23 -18.98 -3.12 6.98
CA LEU A 23 -19.44 -1.86 7.61
C LEU A 23 -19.08 -1.83 9.09
N GLU A 24 -19.28 -2.95 9.78
CA GLU A 24 -18.92 -3.12 11.19
C GLU A 24 -17.40 -3.02 11.38
N SER A 25 -16.64 -3.70 10.51
CA SER A 25 -15.17 -3.63 10.52
C SER A 25 -14.67 -2.21 10.33
N LYS A 26 -15.25 -1.47 9.36
CA LYS A 26 -14.93 -0.05 9.16
C LYS A 26 -15.16 0.75 10.45
N LYS A 27 -16.31 0.59 11.08
CA LYS A 27 -16.63 1.29 12.33
C LYS A 27 -15.62 0.96 13.43
N LEU A 28 -15.32 -0.32 13.62
CA LEU A 28 -14.36 -0.78 14.64
C LEU A 28 -12.96 -0.22 14.41
N MET A 29 -12.48 -0.23 13.16
CA MET A 29 -11.18 0.34 12.80
C MET A 29 -11.13 1.85 13.06
N LEU A 30 -12.14 2.59 12.64
CA LEU A 30 -12.18 4.04 12.84
C LEU A 30 -12.29 4.40 14.32
N ASP A 31 -13.03 3.60 15.11
CA ASP A 31 -13.11 3.75 16.57
C ASP A 31 -11.76 3.44 17.24
N PHE A 32 -11.08 2.36 16.84
CA PHE A 32 -9.77 1.98 17.34
C PHE A 32 -8.69 3.02 17.04
N LEU A 33 -8.75 3.64 15.87
CA LEU A 33 -7.81 4.70 15.45
C LEU A 33 -8.18 6.08 16.01
N ASP A 34 -9.25 6.17 16.81
CA ASP A 34 -9.77 7.42 17.40
C ASP A 34 -10.00 8.52 16.34
N VAL A 35 -10.60 8.11 15.20
CA VAL A 35 -10.90 9.03 14.10
C VAL A 35 -12.06 9.97 14.52
N PRO A 36 -11.89 11.30 14.41
CA PRO A 36 -12.94 12.26 14.76
C PRO A 36 -14.27 11.95 14.03
N ARG A 37 -15.39 12.02 14.76
CA ARG A 37 -16.73 11.66 14.23
C ARG A 37 -17.23 12.54 13.08
N ASP A 38 -16.70 13.72 12.94
CA ASP A 38 -16.96 14.66 11.85
C ASP A 38 -16.03 14.46 10.64
N ALA A 39 -15.10 13.49 10.70
CA ALA A 39 -14.19 13.21 9.60
C ALA A 39 -14.96 12.70 8.36
N PRO A 40 -14.54 13.14 7.16
CA PRO A 40 -15.23 12.79 5.89
C PRO A 40 -15.40 11.29 5.65
N VAL A 41 -14.51 10.45 6.20
CA VAL A 41 -14.54 9.00 6.04
C VAL A 41 -15.85 8.37 6.58
N PHE A 42 -16.56 9.01 7.49
CA PHE A 42 -17.85 8.52 7.97
C PHE A 42 -19.00 8.76 6.97
N ASN A 43 -18.79 9.58 5.93
CA ASN A 43 -19.83 10.01 4.99
C ASN A 43 -19.78 9.27 3.64
N HIS A 44 -18.90 8.27 3.49
CA HIS A 44 -18.80 7.45 2.27
C HIS A 44 -18.52 5.98 2.60
N GLU A 45 -18.67 5.09 1.63
CA GLU A 45 -18.29 3.69 1.75
C GLU A 45 -16.76 3.53 1.68
N GLY A 46 -16.23 2.43 2.26
CA GLY A 46 -14.80 2.20 2.39
C GLY A 46 -14.12 3.08 3.44
N ALA A 47 -12.87 2.79 3.74
CA ALA A 47 -12.11 3.42 4.80
C ALA A 47 -10.99 4.36 4.29
N TYR A 48 -11.00 4.67 3.00
CA TYR A 48 -9.99 5.55 2.40
C TYR A 48 -10.05 6.98 2.94
N GLN A 49 -8.89 7.58 3.13
CA GLN A 49 -8.71 8.91 3.72
C GLN A 49 -7.43 9.57 3.21
N SER A 50 -7.33 10.89 3.37
CA SER A 50 -6.08 11.61 3.14
C SER A 50 -5.75 12.57 4.29
N TYR A 51 -4.45 12.77 4.50
CA TYR A 51 -3.92 13.71 5.47
C TYR A 51 -2.82 14.54 4.84
N ILE A 52 -2.70 15.79 5.28
CA ILE A 52 -1.60 16.68 4.87
C ILE A 52 -0.86 17.11 6.13
N PHE A 53 0.45 16.92 6.12
CA PHE A 53 1.35 17.31 7.20
C PHE A 53 2.40 18.29 6.70
N GLY A 54 2.85 19.18 7.57
CA GLY A 54 3.94 20.12 7.29
C GLY A 54 3.49 21.46 6.69
N PRO A 55 4.36 22.47 6.78
CA PRO A 55 4.13 23.80 6.22
C PRO A 55 4.32 23.81 4.69
N LYS A 56 4.02 24.95 4.05
CA LYS A 56 4.27 25.15 2.62
C LYS A 56 5.75 24.90 2.27
N GLY A 57 5.98 24.11 1.23
CA GLY A 57 7.31 23.69 0.78
C GLY A 57 7.91 22.49 1.55
N GLN A 58 7.16 21.93 2.53
CA GLN A 58 7.51 20.74 3.30
C GLN A 58 6.27 19.89 3.56
N LYS A 59 5.37 19.85 2.58
CA LYS A 59 4.11 19.12 2.71
C LYS A 59 4.27 17.64 2.37
N ILE A 60 3.80 16.79 3.28
CA ILE A 60 3.59 15.37 3.04
C ILE A 60 2.11 15.13 2.89
N LYS A 61 1.68 14.49 1.81
CA LYS A 61 0.32 13.99 1.64
C LYS A 61 0.32 12.48 1.84
N LEU A 62 -0.38 12.04 2.87
CA LEU A 62 -0.63 10.63 3.15
C LEU A 62 -1.99 10.26 2.59
N LEU A 63 -2.03 9.30 1.68
CA LEU A 63 -3.22 8.73 1.07
C LEU A 63 -3.38 7.30 1.61
N LEU A 64 -4.39 7.06 2.42
CA LEU A 64 -4.77 5.74 2.90
C LEU A 64 -5.77 5.15 1.89
N VAL A 65 -5.32 4.17 1.12
CA VAL A 65 -6.11 3.54 0.06
C VAL A 65 -6.70 2.23 0.55
N ASP A 66 -8.01 2.12 0.48
CA ASP A 66 -8.73 0.91 0.88
C ASP A 66 -8.76 -0.10 -0.27
N SER A 67 -7.89 -1.09 -0.19
CA SER A 67 -7.79 -2.18 -1.17
C SER A 67 -8.65 -3.41 -0.83
N ARG A 68 -9.64 -3.27 0.08
CA ARG A 68 -10.50 -4.37 0.54
C ARG A 68 -11.98 -4.14 0.25
N TYR A 69 -12.52 -3.02 0.69
CA TYR A 69 -13.96 -2.76 0.75
C TYR A 69 -14.67 -2.94 -0.60
N PHE A 70 -14.02 -2.55 -1.70
CA PHE A 70 -14.57 -2.61 -3.06
C PHE A 70 -13.95 -3.70 -3.93
N ARG A 71 -12.89 -4.34 -3.44
CA ARG A 71 -12.12 -5.32 -4.22
C ARG A 71 -12.98 -6.50 -4.64
N ASP A 72 -12.98 -6.79 -5.94
CA ASP A 72 -13.61 -7.97 -6.50
C ASP A 72 -13.00 -9.27 -5.95
N ALA A 73 -13.77 -10.35 -5.99
CA ALA A 73 -13.33 -11.64 -5.47
C ALA A 73 -12.05 -12.13 -6.16
N LEU A 74 -11.16 -12.73 -5.37
CA LEU A 74 -10.00 -13.45 -5.88
C LEU A 74 -10.43 -14.80 -6.44
N GLU A 75 -9.86 -15.18 -7.57
CA GLU A 75 -10.09 -16.48 -8.20
C GLU A 75 -9.01 -17.46 -7.73
N SER A 76 -9.43 -18.57 -7.09
CA SER A 76 -8.49 -19.58 -6.61
C SER A 76 -7.80 -20.30 -7.76
N SER A 77 -6.47 -20.46 -7.68
CA SER A 77 -5.69 -21.24 -8.63
C SER A 77 -5.63 -22.71 -8.23
N LYS A 78 -5.52 -23.59 -9.25
CA LYS A 78 -5.20 -25.01 -9.09
C LYS A 78 -3.72 -25.31 -9.29
N MET A 79 -2.93 -24.29 -9.63
CA MET A 79 -1.49 -24.44 -9.88
C MET A 79 -0.72 -24.45 -8.55
N GLU A 80 0.21 -25.39 -8.41
CA GLU A 80 1.11 -25.42 -7.26
C GLU A 80 1.94 -24.14 -7.17
N GLY A 81 2.08 -23.60 -5.95
CA GLY A 81 2.81 -22.35 -5.70
C GLY A 81 2.07 -21.07 -6.10
N LYS A 82 0.87 -21.18 -6.65
CA LYS A 82 0.04 -20.03 -7.02
C LYS A 82 -1.33 -20.13 -6.37
N ARG A 83 -1.60 -19.24 -5.42
CA ARG A 83 -2.87 -19.25 -4.67
C ARG A 83 -4.05 -18.71 -5.49
N TYR A 84 -3.79 -17.69 -6.31
CA TYR A 84 -4.83 -16.99 -7.06
C TYR A 84 -4.52 -16.86 -8.55
N GLU A 85 -5.54 -16.99 -9.37
CA GLU A 85 -5.52 -16.66 -10.79
C GLU A 85 -5.59 -15.13 -11.00
N ILE A 86 -5.42 -14.73 -12.25
CA ILE A 86 -5.57 -13.34 -12.67
C ILE A 86 -7.05 -13.08 -13.00
N ASN A 87 -7.66 -12.15 -12.26
CA ASN A 87 -8.99 -11.63 -12.58
C ASN A 87 -8.85 -10.48 -13.58
N GLN A 88 -9.10 -10.78 -14.87
CA GLN A 88 -8.86 -9.85 -15.98
C GLN A 88 -9.81 -8.64 -15.99
N THR A 89 -10.95 -8.72 -15.34
CA THR A 89 -12.00 -7.69 -15.37
C THR A 89 -12.32 -7.08 -14.01
N GLY A 90 -11.78 -7.65 -12.95
CA GLY A 90 -12.04 -7.19 -11.59
C GLY A 90 -11.37 -5.87 -11.26
N ASP A 91 -11.94 -5.18 -10.28
CA ASP A 91 -11.42 -3.92 -9.74
C ASP A 91 -11.04 -4.05 -8.25
N ILE A 92 -10.26 -3.09 -7.76
CA ILE A 92 -9.80 -3.04 -6.36
C ILE A 92 -10.46 -1.91 -5.60
N LEU A 93 -10.60 -0.72 -6.20
CA LEU A 93 -10.97 0.49 -5.47
C LEU A 93 -12.44 0.89 -5.60
N GLY A 94 -13.14 0.45 -6.65
CA GLY A 94 -14.46 0.96 -6.98
C GLY A 94 -14.42 2.41 -7.49
N GLU A 95 -15.43 2.82 -8.27
CA GLU A 95 -15.40 4.09 -9.00
C GLU A 95 -15.35 5.33 -8.08
N GLU A 96 -16.00 5.29 -6.93
CA GLU A 96 -15.98 6.41 -5.98
C GLU A 96 -14.58 6.65 -5.42
N GLN A 97 -13.89 5.59 -5.00
CA GLN A 97 -12.52 5.73 -4.51
C GLN A 97 -11.54 6.09 -5.64
N TRP A 98 -11.73 5.59 -6.86
CA TRP A 98 -10.95 6.02 -8.02
C TRP A 98 -11.10 7.52 -8.30
N ALA A 99 -12.33 8.03 -8.26
CA ALA A 99 -12.60 9.45 -8.44
C ALA A 99 -11.97 10.31 -7.32
N TRP A 100 -12.08 9.84 -6.08
CA TRP A 100 -11.43 10.47 -4.92
C TRP A 100 -9.90 10.48 -5.09
N LEU A 101 -9.28 9.35 -5.41
CA LEU A 101 -7.82 9.26 -5.55
C LEU A 101 -7.32 10.19 -6.67
N LYS A 102 -8.02 10.22 -7.79
CA LYS A 102 -7.71 11.16 -8.89
C LYS A 102 -7.79 12.62 -8.42
N LYS A 103 -8.83 13.00 -7.69
CA LYS A 103 -9.00 14.33 -7.12
C LYS A 103 -7.85 14.68 -6.17
N GLU A 104 -7.48 13.75 -5.28
CA GLU A 104 -6.43 13.95 -4.30
C GLU A 104 -5.04 14.13 -4.93
N LEU A 105 -4.77 13.47 -6.05
CA LEU A 105 -3.49 13.54 -6.76
C LEU A 105 -3.41 14.71 -7.74
N THR A 106 -4.56 15.11 -8.34
CA THR A 106 -4.58 16.16 -9.36
C THR A 106 -4.24 17.52 -8.73
N ASN A 107 -3.23 18.20 -9.30
CA ASN A 107 -2.75 19.51 -8.84
C ASN A 107 -2.38 19.55 -7.34
N SER A 108 -1.96 18.43 -6.76
CA SER A 108 -1.52 18.40 -5.38
C SER A 108 -0.25 19.24 -5.18
N GLU A 109 -0.27 20.09 -4.17
CA GLU A 109 0.88 20.92 -3.78
C GLU A 109 1.82 20.23 -2.77
N ALA A 110 1.60 18.96 -2.47
CA ALA A 110 2.48 18.24 -1.56
C ALA A 110 3.84 17.96 -2.21
N ASP A 111 4.87 17.97 -1.40
CA ASP A 111 6.24 17.73 -1.86
C ASP A 111 6.61 16.24 -1.83
N VAL A 112 5.91 15.46 -0.99
CA VAL A 112 5.99 13.98 -0.92
C VAL A 112 4.58 13.41 -0.85
N HIS A 113 4.31 12.35 -1.63
CA HIS A 113 3.03 11.63 -1.63
C HIS A 113 3.26 10.20 -1.15
N ILE A 114 2.69 9.85 -0.02
CA ILE A 114 2.73 8.51 0.54
C ILE A 114 1.39 7.85 0.26
N ILE A 115 1.40 6.76 -0.51
CA ILE A 115 0.22 5.96 -0.86
C ILE A 115 0.30 4.66 -0.06
N ALA A 116 -0.39 4.62 1.07
CA ALA A 116 -0.43 3.45 1.93
C ALA A 116 -1.65 2.59 1.60
N ASN A 117 -1.44 1.32 1.39
CA ASN A 117 -2.50 0.35 1.13
C ASN A 117 -2.15 -1.03 1.70
N GLY A 118 -3.15 -1.94 1.78
CA GLY A 118 -2.97 -3.23 2.45
C GLY A 118 -2.08 -4.22 1.69
N ILE A 119 -2.04 -4.19 0.34
CA ILE A 119 -1.42 -5.22 -0.50
C ILE A 119 -0.43 -4.64 -1.51
N GLN A 120 0.54 -5.46 -1.93
CA GLN A 120 1.61 -5.05 -2.86
C GLN A 120 1.10 -4.61 -4.22
N VAL A 121 1.60 -3.46 -4.70
CA VAL A 121 1.30 -2.87 -6.01
C VAL A 121 2.29 -3.31 -7.08
N ILE A 122 3.58 -3.33 -6.75
CA ILE A 122 4.65 -3.50 -7.74
C ILE A 122 4.92 -4.97 -8.03
N SER A 123 4.99 -5.82 -7.00
CA SER A 123 5.25 -7.25 -7.16
C SER A 123 4.20 -7.93 -8.05
N GLU A 124 4.67 -8.72 -9.04
CA GLU A 124 3.80 -9.41 -10.01
C GLU A 124 3.85 -10.94 -9.89
N GLU A 125 4.95 -11.49 -9.38
CA GLU A 125 5.30 -12.89 -9.57
C GLU A 125 5.00 -13.76 -8.35
N GLN A 126 4.91 -13.18 -7.16
CA GLN A 126 4.57 -13.93 -5.95
C GLN A 126 3.18 -14.58 -6.04
N GLY A 127 3.00 -15.72 -5.36
CA GLY A 127 1.81 -16.57 -5.51
C GLY A 127 0.54 -16.12 -4.76
N PHE A 128 0.65 -15.09 -3.89
CA PHE A 128 -0.41 -14.64 -2.97
C PHE A 128 -1.17 -13.43 -3.51
N GLU A 129 -2.00 -12.82 -2.68
CA GLU A 129 -2.75 -11.61 -3.03
C GLU A 129 -1.83 -10.43 -3.34
N LYS A 130 -2.18 -9.69 -4.38
CA LYS A 130 -1.49 -8.49 -4.85
C LYS A 130 -2.31 -7.75 -5.89
N TRP A 131 -1.96 -6.51 -6.18
CA TRP A 131 -2.61 -5.75 -7.26
C TRP A 131 -2.49 -6.42 -8.63
N ALA A 132 -1.42 -7.16 -8.88
CA ALA A 132 -1.24 -7.87 -10.14
C ALA A 132 -2.25 -9.02 -10.39
N ASN A 133 -3.03 -9.44 -9.37
CA ASN A 133 -4.19 -10.31 -9.60
C ASN A 133 -5.31 -9.59 -10.38
N PHE A 134 -5.32 -8.26 -10.39
CA PHE A 134 -6.27 -7.39 -11.08
C PHE A 134 -5.51 -6.45 -12.03
N PRO A 135 -5.05 -6.94 -13.20
CA PRO A 135 -4.11 -6.20 -14.04
C PRO A 135 -4.68 -4.88 -14.58
N LEU A 136 -5.98 -4.80 -14.83
CA LEU A 136 -6.62 -3.55 -15.29
C LEU A 136 -6.65 -2.50 -14.17
N ALA A 137 -6.97 -2.89 -12.94
CA ALA A 137 -6.94 -1.97 -11.79
C ALA A 137 -5.51 -1.50 -11.49
N ARG A 138 -4.53 -2.43 -11.52
CA ARG A 138 -3.12 -2.06 -11.35
C ARG A 138 -2.65 -1.10 -12.43
N LYS A 139 -2.98 -1.39 -13.70
CA LYS A 139 -2.66 -0.49 -14.81
C LYS A 139 -3.29 0.88 -14.61
N ARG A 140 -4.58 0.95 -14.22
CA ARG A 140 -5.29 2.20 -13.94
C ARG A 140 -4.58 3.03 -12.86
N LEU A 141 -4.06 2.40 -11.80
CA LEU A 141 -3.28 3.10 -10.77
C LEU A 141 -1.98 3.69 -11.33
N LEU A 142 -1.22 2.89 -12.07
CA LEU A 142 0.05 3.34 -12.67
C LEU A 142 -0.17 4.44 -13.72
N ASP A 143 -1.21 4.33 -14.52
CA ASP A 143 -1.61 5.37 -15.48
C ASP A 143 -2.02 6.66 -14.76
N LEU A 144 -2.80 6.55 -13.68
CA LEU A 144 -3.20 7.70 -12.87
C LEU A 144 -2.00 8.43 -12.26
N LEU A 145 -1.03 7.71 -11.73
CA LEU A 145 0.21 8.31 -11.20
C LEU A 145 1.03 8.97 -12.32
N THR A 146 1.06 8.36 -13.49
CA THR A 146 1.73 8.93 -14.67
C THR A 146 1.03 10.19 -15.19
N GLU A 147 -0.30 10.22 -15.18
CA GLU A 147 -1.13 11.36 -15.60
C GLU A 147 -1.00 12.54 -14.63
N THR A 148 -1.18 12.27 -13.34
CA THR A 148 -1.23 13.31 -12.29
C THR A 148 0.14 13.79 -11.83
N LYS A 149 1.19 13.00 -12.05
CA LYS A 149 2.60 13.31 -11.73
C LYS A 149 2.80 13.87 -10.32
N PRO A 150 2.31 13.16 -9.27
CA PRO A 150 2.54 13.60 -7.91
C PRO A 150 4.05 13.69 -7.64
N LYS A 151 4.49 14.70 -6.89
CA LYS A 151 5.89 14.80 -6.51
C LYS A 151 6.25 13.68 -5.54
N ASN A 152 7.37 13.01 -5.79
CA ASN A 152 7.96 12.01 -4.91
C ASN A 152 6.92 10.99 -4.41
N PRO A 153 6.27 10.19 -5.29
CA PRO A 153 5.29 9.19 -4.89
C PRO A 153 5.99 7.97 -4.29
N ILE A 154 5.52 7.53 -3.13
CA ILE A 154 6.00 6.34 -2.42
C ILE A 154 4.79 5.46 -2.13
N VAL A 155 4.87 4.18 -2.46
CA VAL A 155 3.89 3.19 -2.02
C VAL A 155 4.38 2.52 -0.74
N LEU A 156 3.50 2.42 0.25
CA LEU A 156 3.67 1.56 1.42
C LEU A 156 2.67 0.43 1.37
N SER A 157 3.13 -0.79 1.62
CA SER A 157 2.28 -1.97 1.62
C SER A 157 2.56 -2.92 2.80
N GLY A 158 1.58 -3.77 3.09
CA GLY A 158 1.60 -4.73 4.20
C GLY A 158 1.27 -6.14 3.78
N ASP A 159 0.49 -6.86 4.61
CA ASP A 159 -0.10 -8.18 4.38
C ASP A 159 0.87 -9.36 4.31
N ARG A 160 1.99 -9.19 3.68
CA ARG A 160 2.90 -10.27 3.27
C ARG A 160 3.74 -10.92 4.38
N HIS A 161 3.71 -10.38 5.60
CA HIS A 161 4.54 -10.84 6.73
C HIS A 161 6.03 -10.94 6.41
N ILE A 162 6.49 -10.12 5.47
CA ILE A 162 7.88 -9.95 5.05
C ILE A 162 8.20 -8.45 4.93
N ALA A 163 9.44 -8.13 4.67
CA ALA A 163 9.76 -6.80 4.16
C ALA A 163 10.63 -6.88 2.90
N GLU A 164 10.39 -5.96 1.98
CA GLU A 164 11.17 -5.79 0.76
C GLU A 164 11.05 -4.37 0.20
N TYR A 165 11.99 -4.03 -0.64
CA TYR A 165 11.97 -2.81 -1.44
C TYR A 165 11.84 -3.17 -2.92
N SER A 166 10.85 -2.60 -3.58
CA SER A 166 10.61 -2.76 -5.01
C SER A 166 10.52 -1.40 -5.69
N ARG A 167 10.86 -1.32 -6.98
CA ARG A 167 10.79 -0.05 -7.72
C ARG A 167 10.44 -0.29 -9.18
N ILE A 168 9.47 0.47 -9.68
CA ILE A 168 9.25 0.68 -11.12
C ILE A 168 9.93 1.98 -11.50
N LYS A 169 10.84 1.94 -12.46
CA LYS A 169 11.51 3.13 -12.98
C LYS A 169 11.43 3.15 -14.50
N THR A 170 10.72 4.12 -15.03
CA THR A 170 10.56 4.39 -16.46
C THR A 170 10.80 5.87 -16.72
N ASN A 171 10.77 6.30 -17.99
CA ASN A 171 10.85 7.73 -18.32
C ASN A 171 9.64 8.54 -17.83
N ALA A 172 8.50 7.89 -17.58
CA ALA A 172 7.25 8.54 -17.22
C ALA A 172 6.90 8.41 -15.73
N LEU A 173 7.41 7.39 -15.04
CA LEU A 173 7.08 7.09 -13.66
C LEU A 173 8.30 6.52 -12.93
N ASP A 174 8.60 7.09 -11.78
CA ASP A 174 9.55 6.55 -10.81
C ASP A 174 8.79 6.28 -9.51
N LEU A 175 8.51 5.01 -9.22
CA LEU A 175 7.65 4.58 -8.13
C LEU A 175 8.35 3.54 -7.26
N PRO A 176 8.86 3.93 -6.09
CA PRO A 176 9.29 3.01 -5.05
C PRO A 176 8.10 2.43 -4.29
N GLU A 177 8.18 1.18 -3.90
CA GLU A 177 7.29 0.52 -2.94
C GLU A 177 8.09 -0.11 -1.82
N ILE A 178 7.72 0.20 -0.60
CA ILE A 178 8.30 -0.37 0.61
C ILE A 178 7.23 -1.24 1.25
N THR A 179 7.45 -2.55 1.23
CA THR A 179 6.67 -3.50 2.03
C THR A 179 7.35 -3.67 3.37
N SER A 180 6.65 -3.43 4.48
CA SER A 180 7.13 -3.68 5.83
C SER A 180 5.97 -4.24 6.66
N SER A 181 5.89 -5.55 6.74
CA SER A 181 4.73 -6.29 7.23
C SER A 181 5.11 -7.35 8.27
N GLY A 182 6.07 -7.04 9.11
CA GLY A 182 6.59 -8.00 10.09
C GLY A 182 6.64 -7.46 11.52
N LEU A 183 5.72 -6.57 11.92
CA LEU A 183 5.79 -5.93 13.23
C LEU A 183 5.59 -6.94 14.38
N THR A 184 4.65 -7.85 14.23
CA THR A 184 4.29 -8.85 15.26
C THR A 184 4.46 -10.29 14.79
N HIS A 185 4.44 -10.53 13.49
CA HIS A 185 4.50 -11.85 12.89
C HIS A 185 5.22 -11.82 11.53
N THR A 186 5.94 -12.89 11.20
CA THR A 186 6.64 -13.07 9.92
C THR A 186 6.60 -14.52 9.45
N TRP A 187 6.80 -14.73 8.15
CA TRP A 187 7.01 -16.03 7.55
C TRP A 187 8.51 -16.41 7.60
N GLY A 188 9.03 -16.69 8.80
CA GLY A 188 10.45 -16.93 9.04
C GLY A 188 11.07 -18.10 8.26
N GLU A 189 10.26 -19.05 7.79
CA GLU A 189 10.71 -20.18 6.96
C GLU A 189 10.76 -19.87 5.47
N TYR A 190 10.19 -18.75 5.06
CA TYR A 190 10.17 -18.31 3.68
C TYR A 190 11.60 -17.95 3.23
N ARG A 191 12.06 -18.47 2.10
CA ARG A 191 13.45 -18.31 1.67
C ARG A 191 13.62 -17.41 0.47
N GLU A 192 12.86 -17.65 -0.58
CA GLU A 192 12.92 -16.90 -1.82
C GLU A 192 11.56 -16.80 -2.47
N GLU A 193 11.29 -15.66 -3.03
CA GLU A 193 10.09 -15.36 -3.78
C GLU A 193 10.49 -14.53 -5.00
N PRO A 194 10.04 -14.90 -6.21
CA PRO A 194 10.36 -14.13 -7.39
C PRO A 194 9.73 -12.74 -7.32
N ASN A 195 10.53 -11.72 -7.57
CA ASN A 195 10.09 -10.35 -7.75
C ASN A 195 11.16 -9.60 -8.58
N LYS A 196 10.91 -9.48 -9.87
CA LYS A 196 11.82 -8.82 -10.84
C LYS A 196 12.07 -7.33 -10.53
N HIS A 197 11.24 -6.73 -9.69
CA HIS A 197 11.33 -5.33 -9.30
C HIS A 197 12.03 -5.14 -7.94
N ARG A 198 12.39 -6.22 -7.25
CA ARG A 198 13.05 -6.14 -5.94
C ARG A 198 14.44 -5.57 -6.07
N ILE A 199 14.75 -4.63 -5.18
CA ILE A 199 16.11 -4.11 -5.00
C ILE A 199 16.61 -4.55 -3.63
N GLY A 200 17.73 -5.22 -3.60
CA GLY A 200 18.28 -5.82 -2.38
C GLY A 200 17.68 -7.20 -2.08
N LYS A 201 17.43 -7.49 -0.82
CA LYS A 201 17.02 -8.81 -0.32
C LYS A 201 15.61 -8.83 0.23
N LEU A 202 15.00 -10.02 0.25
CA LEU A 202 13.81 -10.31 1.03
C LEU A 202 14.16 -10.41 2.52
N ILE A 203 13.35 -9.78 3.39
CA ILE A 203 13.52 -9.82 4.84
C ILE A 203 12.35 -10.59 5.44
N VAL A 204 12.67 -11.65 6.19
CA VAL A 204 11.69 -12.57 6.79
C VAL A 204 11.76 -12.60 8.33
N SER A 205 12.48 -11.65 8.92
CA SER A 205 12.52 -11.43 10.37
C SER A 205 11.54 -10.34 10.79
N LEU A 206 11.22 -10.25 12.09
CA LEU A 206 10.42 -9.15 12.63
C LEU A 206 11.02 -7.81 12.21
N ASN A 207 10.16 -6.91 11.74
CA ASN A 207 10.60 -5.66 11.14
C ASN A 207 9.57 -4.54 11.24
N PHE A 208 10.07 -3.31 11.12
CA PHE A 208 9.29 -2.10 10.89
C PHE A 208 10.03 -1.17 9.95
N GLY A 209 9.29 -0.33 9.24
CA GLY A 209 9.82 0.64 8.29
C GLY A 209 9.93 2.05 8.87
N LEU A 210 10.94 2.79 8.46
CA LEU A 210 11.12 4.21 8.74
C LEU A 210 11.33 4.96 7.43
N LEU A 211 10.67 6.09 7.28
CA LEU A 211 10.94 7.07 6.21
C LEU A 211 11.58 8.31 6.84
N HIS A 212 12.72 8.73 6.28
CA HIS A 212 13.44 9.93 6.67
C HIS A 212 13.33 10.94 5.53
N ILE A 213 12.76 12.10 5.80
CA ILE A 213 12.62 13.19 4.84
C ILE A 213 13.49 14.35 5.31
N ASP A 214 14.56 14.64 4.58
CA ASP A 214 15.46 15.74 4.88
C ASP A 214 15.08 16.96 4.03
N TRP A 215 14.40 17.91 4.62
CA TRP A 215 13.96 19.13 3.96
C TRP A 215 15.09 20.14 3.67
N SER A 216 16.26 19.95 4.23
CA SER A 216 17.44 20.79 3.93
C SER A 216 18.07 20.45 2.58
N LYS A 217 17.80 19.28 2.08
CA LYS A 217 18.16 18.77 0.76
C LYS A 217 17.02 17.87 0.25
N PRO A 218 16.77 17.81 -1.06
CA PRO A 218 15.67 17.00 -1.58
C PRO A 218 16.02 15.50 -1.51
N ALA A 219 16.04 14.95 -0.28
CA ALA A 219 16.36 13.56 -0.04
C ALA A 219 15.28 12.89 0.79
N VAL A 220 14.83 11.73 0.31
CA VAL A 220 13.98 10.80 1.06
C VAL A 220 14.71 9.48 1.12
N THR A 221 14.94 8.97 2.32
CA THR A 221 15.54 7.67 2.55
C THR A 221 14.57 6.80 3.33
N PHE A 222 14.71 5.47 3.20
CA PHE A 222 13.99 4.55 4.05
C PHE A 222 14.96 3.57 4.70
N GLU A 223 14.51 3.06 5.84
CA GLU A 223 15.14 1.96 6.54
C GLU A 223 14.10 0.91 6.92
N ILE A 224 14.44 -0.35 6.78
CA ILE A 224 13.75 -1.47 7.40
C ILE A 224 14.62 -1.92 8.56
N ARG A 225 14.07 -1.92 9.76
CA ARG A 225 14.76 -2.26 11.00
C ARG A 225 14.14 -3.48 11.67
N ASP A 226 14.97 -4.23 12.41
CA ASP A 226 14.49 -5.32 13.24
C ASP A 226 13.98 -4.82 14.61
N GLN A 227 13.47 -5.74 15.42
CA GLN A 227 12.98 -5.50 16.78
C GLN A 227 14.04 -4.93 17.75
N ASN A 228 15.33 -5.05 17.42
CA ASN A 228 16.44 -4.51 18.19
C ASN A 228 16.92 -3.15 17.63
N ASN A 229 16.14 -2.56 16.72
CA ASN A 229 16.46 -1.30 16.06
C ASN A 229 17.69 -1.36 15.13
N LYS A 230 18.10 -2.56 14.70
CA LYS A 230 19.19 -2.76 13.75
C LYS A 230 18.66 -2.60 12.32
N THR A 231 19.32 -1.80 11.51
CA THR A 231 19.01 -1.63 10.09
C THR A 231 19.27 -2.92 9.32
N LEU A 232 18.25 -3.48 8.69
CA LEU A 232 18.30 -4.67 7.85
C LEU A 232 18.44 -4.33 6.37
N LEU A 233 17.78 -3.24 5.95
CA LEU A 233 17.83 -2.70 4.60
C LEU A 233 17.65 -1.18 4.68
N ALA A 234 18.40 -0.44 3.90
CA ALA A 234 18.23 0.99 3.71
C ALA A 234 18.53 1.36 2.26
N ASN A 235 17.85 2.40 1.76
CA ASN A 235 18.14 2.94 0.43
C ASN A 235 17.67 4.40 0.34
N ASP A 236 18.30 5.15 -0.54
CA ASP A 236 17.84 6.46 -0.94
C ASP A 236 16.76 6.30 -2.02
N LEU A 237 15.65 6.99 -1.86
CA LEU A 237 14.58 7.02 -2.84
C LEU A 237 14.84 8.10 -3.89
N TRP A 238 15.29 9.26 -3.44
CA TRP A 238 15.76 10.40 -4.24
C TRP A 238 16.80 11.20 -3.49
#